data_2d4c2fd79b5f5f31a38c915ce857bb92
#
_entry.id   2d4c2fd79b5f5f31a38c915ce857bb92
#
_cell.length_a   1.000
_cell.length_b   1.000
_cell.length_c   1.000
_cell.angle_alpha   90.00
_cell.angle_beta   90.00
_cell.angle_gamma   90.00
#
_symmetry.space_group_name_H-M   'P 1'
#
loop_
_entity.id
_entity.type
_entity.pdbx_description
1 polymer ?
#
loop_
_entity_poly.entity_id
_entity_poly.type
_entity_poly.pdbx_seq_one_letter_code
_entity_poly.pdbx_strand_id
1 'polypeptide(L)'
;MVKKAIQFNWIVGILCALLLCGCSSLMQPQAKVTSGGGPSMQEAQQEAYNGPKARIAVSRFSDRTGKGWWTGQIGDGMADMLTTALFNSNRYIVLERQTLQDVMSEQDLGASGRIQKDTAAPIGKIEGAELLVTGAVTEYDPGSSGIGGGLGGAGRVVGGILGGIKKSHIAIDLRVVDTRTSRIVAATTVEGSATDVSGLGGLAGGSLGGGLGAWHNQPIEKALRIALGAAVDFIASKTPAKYYHYTN
;
A
#
# COMPACT_ATOMS: atom_id res chain seq x y z
N MET A 1 -26.56 29.82 -45.93
CA MET A 1 -25.55 28.76 -45.72
C MET A 1 -24.81 28.88 -44.38
N VAL A 2 -24.57 30.05 -43.83
CA VAL A 2 -23.80 30.28 -42.57
C VAL A 2 -24.45 29.67 -41.31
N LYS A 3 -25.79 29.70 -41.17
CA LYS A 3 -26.49 29.16 -39.99
C LYS A 3 -26.37 27.63 -39.82
N LYS A 4 -26.24 26.85 -40.90
CA LYS A 4 -26.06 25.40 -40.83
C LYS A 4 -24.65 24.98 -40.38
N ALA A 5 -23.63 25.78 -40.72
CA ALA A 5 -22.26 25.53 -40.32
C ALA A 5 -22.03 25.76 -38.78
N ILE A 6 -22.70 26.76 -38.21
CA ILE A 6 -22.64 27.10 -36.80
C ILE A 6 -23.31 26.00 -35.94
N GLN A 7 -24.44 25.47 -36.36
CA GLN A 7 -25.11 24.36 -35.66
C GLN A 7 -24.30 23.06 -35.70
N PHE A 8 -23.63 22.77 -36.81
CA PHE A 8 -22.79 21.57 -36.92
C PHE A 8 -21.58 21.63 -36.00
N ASN A 9 -20.92 22.79 -35.89
CA ASN A 9 -19.79 22.97 -34.96
C ASN A 9 -20.20 22.83 -33.47
N TRP A 10 -21.39 23.27 -33.09
CA TRP A 10 -21.91 23.12 -31.73
C TRP A 10 -22.20 21.66 -31.37
N ILE A 11 -22.76 20.89 -32.32
CA ILE A 11 -23.06 19.47 -32.15
C ILE A 11 -21.75 18.66 -32.00
N VAL A 12 -20.73 18.97 -32.81
CA VAL A 12 -19.42 18.34 -32.73
C VAL A 12 -18.72 18.68 -31.39
N GLY A 13 -18.84 19.92 -30.92
CA GLY A 13 -18.30 20.35 -29.63
C GLY A 13 -18.95 19.64 -28.43
N ILE A 14 -20.28 19.46 -28.46
CA ILE A 14 -21.00 18.73 -27.38
C ILE A 14 -20.69 17.23 -27.43
N LEU A 15 -20.54 16.64 -28.62
CA LEU A 15 -20.18 15.23 -28.77
C LEU A 15 -18.76 14.96 -28.29
N CYS A 16 -17.79 15.86 -28.54
CA CYS A 16 -16.44 15.79 -27.97
C CYS A 16 -16.43 15.94 -26.44
N ALA A 17 -17.24 16.82 -25.86
CA ALA A 17 -17.34 17.03 -24.43
C ALA A 17 -17.93 15.81 -23.70
N LEU A 18 -18.88 15.10 -24.32
CA LEU A 18 -19.47 13.87 -23.77
C LEU A 18 -18.53 12.68 -23.84
N LEU A 19 -17.58 12.63 -24.78
CA LEU A 19 -16.57 11.57 -24.88
C LEU A 19 -15.44 11.74 -23.86
N LEU A 20 -15.22 12.92 -23.30
CA LEU A 20 -14.19 13.19 -22.31
C LEU A 20 -14.62 12.86 -20.86
N CYS A 21 -15.91 12.73 -20.60
CA CYS A 21 -16.43 12.44 -19.25
C CYS A 21 -16.46 10.95 -18.87
N GLY A 22 -16.21 10.03 -19.81
CA GLY A 22 -16.42 8.58 -19.59
C GLY A 22 -15.20 7.77 -19.16
N CYS A 23 -13.97 8.34 -19.12
CA CYS A 23 -12.75 7.55 -18.96
C CYS A 23 -12.08 7.62 -17.59
N SER A 24 -12.63 8.31 -16.59
CA SER A 24 -11.97 8.46 -15.29
C SER A 24 -12.06 7.22 -14.38
N SER A 25 -13.05 6.35 -14.59
CA SER A 25 -13.25 5.17 -13.73
C SER A 25 -12.37 3.96 -14.06
N LEU A 26 -11.74 3.92 -15.25
CA LEU A 26 -10.88 2.80 -15.66
C LEU A 26 -9.44 2.90 -15.17
N MET A 27 -9.03 4.04 -14.61
CA MET A 27 -7.66 4.31 -14.21
C MET A 27 -7.47 4.40 -12.68
N GLN A 28 -8.53 4.18 -11.89
CA GLN A 28 -8.39 4.25 -10.43
C GLN A 28 -7.72 2.98 -9.91
N PRO A 29 -6.69 3.12 -9.06
CA PRO A 29 -6.13 2.00 -8.34
C PRO A 29 -7.22 1.34 -7.48
N GLN A 30 -7.24 0.02 -7.45
CA GLN A 30 -8.28 -0.73 -6.75
C GLN A 30 -7.68 -1.61 -5.66
N ALA A 31 -8.36 -1.64 -4.52
CA ALA A 31 -8.12 -2.60 -3.47
C ALA A 31 -9.31 -3.57 -3.36
N LYS A 32 -9.02 -4.82 -3.04
CA LYS A 32 -10.02 -5.83 -2.76
C LYS A 32 -9.62 -6.59 -1.49
N VAL A 33 -10.56 -6.74 -0.59
CA VAL A 33 -10.41 -7.53 0.64
C VAL A 33 -11.34 -8.73 0.56
N THR A 34 -10.81 -9.92 0.71
CA THR A 34 -11.57 -11.17 0.52
C THR A 34 -12.60 -11.41 1.64
N SER A 35 -12.43 -10.81 2.79
CA SER A 35 -13.32 -11.00 3.94
C SER A 35 -13.89 -9.70 4.50
N GLY A 36 -14.84 -9.11 3.76
CA GLY A 36 -15.74 -8.07 4.27
C GLY A 36 -15.32 -6.62 3.97
N GLY A 37 -16.31 -5.83 3.53
CA GLY A 37 -16.18 -4.40 3.31
C GLY A 37 -16.04 -3.64 4.64
N GLY A 38 -14.97 -2.87 4.77
CA GLY A 38 -14.82 -1.79 5.73
C GLY A 38 -14.81 -0.44 5.01
N PRO A 39 -14.85 0.69 5.74
CA PRO A 39 -14.70 2.02 5.16
C PRO A 39 -13.36 2.14 4.44
N SER A 40 -13.28 3.01 3.44
CA SER A 40 -12.02 3.26 2.72
C SER A 40 -10.99 3.92 3.65
N MET A 41 -9.69 3.70 3.35
CA MET A 41 -8.59 4.25 4.16
C MET A 41 -8.69 5.78 4.34
N GLN A 42 -9.24 6.49 3.36
CA GLN A 42 -9.49 7.93 3.47
C GLN A 42 -10.61 8.26 4.45
N GLU A 43 -11.64 7.44 4.54
CA GLU A 43 -12.72 7.60 5.53
C GLU A 43 -12.23 7.25 6.94
N ALA A 44 -11.43 6.19 7.09
CA ALA A 44 -10.85 5.81 8.38
C ALA A 44 -9.83 6.82 8.92
N GLN A 45 -9.12 7.54 8.05
CA GLN A 45 -8.18 8.62 8.43
C GLN A 45 -8.88 9.95 8.72
N GLN A 46 -10.08 10.16 8.23
CA GLN A 46 -10.86 11.40 8.47
C GLN A 46 -11.63 11.38 9.80
N GLU A 47 -11.89 10.20 10.35
CA GLU A 47 -12.45 10.10 11.70
C GLU A 47 -11.33 10.23 12.73
N ALA A 48 -11.29 11.37 13.44
CA ALA A 48 -10.42 11.55 14.60
C ALA A 48 -10.80 10.52 15.68
N TYR A 49 -10.10 9.37 15.70
CA TYR A 49 -10.33 8.35 16.72
C TYR A 49 -9.75 8.82 18.06
N ASN A 50 -10.62 9.03 19.03
CA ASN A 50 -10.27 9.47 20.39
C ASN A 50 -10.57 8.38 21.44
N GLY A 51 -10.84 7.15 21.00
CA GLY A 51 -11.13 6.04 21.89
C GLY A 51 -9.86 5.37 22.46
N PRO A 52 -10.05 4.35 23.32
CA PRO A 52 -8.94 3.54 23.81
C PRO A 52 -8.24 2.79 22.67
N LYS A 53 -6.93 2.62 22.79
CA LYS A 53 -6.08 2.00 21.77
C LYS A 53 -5.74 0.56 22.10
N ALA A 54 -5.39 -0.23 21.09
CA ALA A 54 -4.83 -1.58 21.24
C ALA A 54 -3.33 -1.55 20.96
N ARG A 55 -2.53 -2.37 21.69
CA ARG A 55 -1.10 -2.55 21.42
C ARG A 55 -0.87 -3.54 20.31
N ILE A 56 -0.24 -3.09 19.24
CA ILE A 56 -0.01 -3.89 18.04
C ILE A 56 1.44 -3.76 17.55
N ALA A 57 1.95 -4.81 16.96
CA ALA A 57 3.23 -4.80 16.27
C ALA A 57 3.10 -5.49 14.91
N VAL A 58 4.00 -5.16 13.99
CA VAL A 58 4.07 -5.79 12.67
C VAL A 58 5.35 -6.61 12.58
N SER A 59 5.23 -7.87 12.14
CA SER A 59 6.38 -8.71 11.84
C SER A 59 6.80 -8.54 10.38
N ARG A 60 8.02 -8.95 10.05
CA ARG A 60 8.52 -8.98 8.68
C ARG A 60 7.59 -9.79 7.79
N PHE A 61 7.34 -9.28 6.57
CA PHE A 61 6.62 -10.02 5.54
C PHE A 61 7.49 -11.10 4.90
N SER A 62 6.85 -12.15 4.41
CA SER A 62 7.50 -13.26 3.71
C SER A 62 7.00 -13.39 2.28
N ASP A 63 7.78 -14.08 1.43
CA ASP A 63 7.36 -14.43 0.07
C ASP A 63 6.86 -15.89 0.01
N ARG A 64 5.74 -16.08 -0.64
CA ARG A 64 5.16 -17.39 -0.99
C ARG A 64 4.98 -17.58 -2.48
N THR A 65 5.38 -16.57 -3.29
CA THR A 65 5.23 -16.64 -4.75
C THR A 65 6.28 -17.55 -5.41
N GLY A 66 7.46 -17.69 -4.82
CA GLY A 66 8.57 -18.47 -5.37
C GLY A 66 9.16 -17.88 -6.66
N LYS A 67 8.87 -16.62 -7.00
CA LYS A 67 9.24 -16.02 -8.30
C LYS A 67 10.62 -15.33 -8.34
N GLY A 68 11.44 -15.45 -7.29
CA GLY A 68 12.82 -14.95 -7.27
C GLY A 68 12.99 -13.41 -7.25
N TRP A 69 11.92 -12.64 -7.08
CA TRP A 69 11.94 -11.18 -7.00
C TRP A 69 12.15 -10.65 -5.58
N TRP A 70 12.01 -11.52 -4.59
CA TRP A 70 11.97 -11.18 -3.18
C TRP A 70 13.36 -11.00 -2.58
N THR A 71 13.50 -9.97 -1.75
CA THR A 71 14.63 -9.79 -0.84
C THR A 71 14.12 -9.53 0.57
N GLY A 72 14.95 -9.76 1.59
CA GLY A 72 14.58 -9.43 2.98
C GLY A 72 14.20 -7.95 3.15
N GLN A 73 14.86 -7.06 2.43
CA GLN A 73 14.58 -5.62 2.44
C GLN A 73 13.17 -5.27 1.94
N ILE A 74 12.64 -6.04 0.99
CA ILE A 74 11.25 -5.86 0.53
C ILE A 74 10.28 -6.20 1.65
N GLY A 75 10.52 -7.31 2.36
CA GLY A 75 9.71 -7.72 3.49
C GLY A 75 9.74 -6.74 4.66
N ASP A 76 10.90 -6.18 4.94
CA ASP A 76 11.07 -5.13 5.95
C ASP A 76 10.33 -3.86 5.53
N GLY A 77 10.53 -3.38 4.29
CA GLY A 77 9.86 -2.20 3.77
C GLY A 77 8.33 -2.32 3.75
N MET A 78 7.79 -3.52 3.48
CA MET A 78 6.34 -3.76 3.58
C MET A 78 5.85 -3.68 5.03
N ALA A 79 6.63 -4.20 5.99
CA ALA A 79 6.30 -4.10 7.41
C ALA A 79 6.33 -2.64 7.87
N ASP A 80 7.31 -1.85 7.44
CA ASP A 80 7.43 -0.42 7.76
C ASP A 80 6.24 0.38 7.21
N MET A 81 5.83 0.09 5.97
CA MET A 81 4.67 0.73 5.36
C MET A 81 3.38 0.43 6.13
N LEU A 82 3.16 -0.83 6.55
CA LEU A 82 1.99 -1.20 7.33
C LEU A 82 2.05 -0.61 8.75
N THR A 83 3.21 -0.61 9.38
CA THR A 83 3.47 0.02 10.69
C THR A 83 3.10 1.50 10.65
N THR A 84 3.58 2.23 9.64
CA THR A 84 3.25 3.65 9.44
C THR A 84 1.75 3.86 9.21
N ALA A 85 1.11 3.01 8.42
CA ALA A 85 -0.32 3.12 8.15
C ALA A 85 -1.18 2.83 9.38
N LEU A 86 -0.81 1.83 10.20
CA LEU A 86 -1.47 1.53 11.49
C LEU A 86 -1.29 2.68 12.48
N PHE A 87 -0.08 3.27 12.56
CA PHE A 87 0.19 4.43 13.42
C PHE A 87 -0.70 5.62 13.03
N ASN A 88 -0.77 5.93 11.74
CA ASN A 88 -1.58 7.03 11.22
C ASN A 88 -3.09 6.83 11.40
N SER A 89 -3.57 5.59 11.56
CA SER A 89 -4.97 5.31 11.87
C SER A 89 -5.39 5.79 13.26
N ASN A 90 -4.45 6.13 14.11
CA ASN A 90 -4.61 6.56 15.52
C ASN A 90 -5.37 5.56 16.42
N ARG A 91 -5.67 4.35 15.94
CA ARG A 91 -6.42 3.31 16.68
C ARG A 91 -5.52 2.41 17.52
N TYR A 92 -4.19 2.50 17.31
CA TYR A 92 -3.23 1.58 17.90
C TYR A 92 -2.08 2.33 18.58
N ILE A 93 -1.55 1.72 19.64
CA ILE A 93 -0.19 1.94 20.12
C ILE A 93 0.67 0.96 19.32
N VAL A 94 1.37 1.48 18.31
CA VAL A 94 2.17 0.65 17.40
C VAL A 94 3.57 0.50 17.99
N LEU A 95 3.98 -0.74 18.21
CA LEU A 95 5.26 -1.06 18.83
C LEU A 95 6.26 -1.53 17.76
N GLU A 96 7.43 -0.91 17.79
CA GLU A 96 8.51 -1.21 16.86
C GLU A 96 9.08 -2.63 17.08
N ARG A 97 9.30 -3.36 15.98
CA ARG A 97 9.90 -4.71 16.00
C ARG A 97 11.04 -4.88 15.00
N GLN A 98 11.15 -4.01 13.98
CA GLN A 98 12.22 -4.08 12.99
C GLN A 98 13.55 -3.62 13.58
N THR A 99 13.53 -2.52 14.34
CA THR A 99 14.70 -1.92 14.97
C THR A 99 14.80 -2.21 16.48
N LEU A 100 14.08 -3.23 16.97
CA LEU A 100 14.08 -3.58 18.41
C LEU A 100 15.49 -3.90 18.92
N GLN A 101 16.34 -4.51 18.09
CA GLN A 101 17.73 -4.82 18.46
C GLN A 101 18.55 -3.55 18.71
N ASP A 102 18.31 -2.49 17.93
CA ASP A 102 18.99 -1.20 18.12
C ASP A 102 18.54 -0.54 19.42
N VAL A 103 17.25 -0.62 19.76
CA VAL A 103 16.70 -0.15 21.03
C VAL A 103 17.33 -0.90 22.21
N MET A 104 17.46 -2.22 22.10
CA MET A 104 18.12 -3.03 23.15
C MET A 104 19.59 -2.66 23.29
N SER A 105 20.30 -2.45 22.19
CA SER A 105 21.71 -2.04 22.19
C SER A 105 21.89 -0.67 22.86
N GLU A 106 20.96 0.26 22.67
CA GLU A 106 20.97 1.57 23.36
C GLU A 106 20.73 1.42 24.87
N GLN A 107 19.82 0.51 25.28
CA GLN A 107 19.63 0.21 26.71
C GLN A 107 20.88 -0.42 27.35
N ASP A 108 21.54 -1.35 26.64
CA ASP A 108 22.78 -1.97 27.10
C ASP A 108 23.91 -0.94 27.22
N LEU A 109 23.99 0.01 26.28
CA LEU A 109 24.94 1.14 26.34
C LEU A 109 24.64 2.02 27.56
N GLY A 110 23.37 2.30 27.85
CA GLY A 110 22.94 3.01 29.06
C GLY A 110 23.37 2.31 30.36
N ALA A 111 23.18 0.97 30.39
CA ALA A 111 23.57 0.14 31.54
C ALA A 111 25.08 0.02 31.73
N SER A 112 25.88 0.23 30.66
CA SER A 112 27.34 0.16 30.70
C SER A 112 28.02 1.26 31.54
N GLY A 113 27.28 2.29 31.94
CA GLY A 113 27.79 3.47 32.65
C GLY A 113 28.53 4.49 31.78
N ARG A 114 28.52 4.33 30.46
CA ARG A 114 29.11 5.28 29.48
C ARG A 114 28.21 6.43 29.15
N ILE A 115 26.90 6.27 29.38
CA ILE A 115 25.88 7.32 29.20
C ILE A 115 25.58 7.97 30.54
N GLN A 116 25.23 9.23 30.51
CA GLN A 116 24.80 10.01 31.66
C GLN A 116 23.55 9.35 32.27
N LYS A 117 23.55 9.11 33.58
CA LYS A 117 22.56 8.28 34.28
C LYS A 117 21.11 8.78 34.17
N ASP A 118 20.92 10.08 34.13
CA ASP A 118 19.59 10.73 34.01
C ASP A 118 19.00 10.66 32.62
N THR A 119 19.81 10.37 31.59
CA THR A 119 19.39 10.21 30.19
C THR A 119 19.37 8.77 29.72
N ALA A 120 19.92 7.82 30.50
CA ALA A 120 20.01 6.42 30.15
C ALA A 120 18.61 5.75 30.15
N ALA A 121 18.27 5.09 29.05
CA ALA A 121 17.02 4.33 28.95
C ALA A 121 17.05 3.09 29.89
N PRO A 122 16.06 2.94 30.79
CA PRO A 122 16.06 1.84 31.75
C PRO A 122 15.67 0.51 31.10
N ILE A 123 16.40 -0.57 31.45
CA ILE A 123 16.07 -1.95 31.05
C ILE A 123 14.72 -2.37 31.63
N GLY A 124 13.96 -3.18 30.90
CA GLY A 124 12.69 -3.75 31.35
C GLY A 124 11.47 -2.83 31.15
N LYS A 125 11.61 -1.76 30.37
CA LYS A 125 10.53 -0.83 30.04
C LYS A 125 10.00 -0.97 28.58
N ILE A 126 10.58 -1.89 27.78
CA ILE A 126 10.05 -2.18 26.45
C ILE A 126 8.65 -2.79 26.57
N GLU A 127 7.69 -2.19 25.88
CA GLU A 127 6.31 -2.67 25.93
C GLU A 127 6.08 -3.92 25.09
N GLY A 128 5.23 -4.82 25.59
CA GLY A 128 4.79 -6.00 24.89
C GLY A 128 3.61 -5.70 23.97
N ALA A 129 3.65 -6.18 22.72
CA ALA A 129 2.47 -6.16 21.84
C ALA A 129 1.48 -7.24 22.25
N GLU A 130 0.19 -6.92 22.28
CA GLU A 130 -0.88 -7.91 22.48
C GLU A 130 -1.27 -8.56 21.17
N LEU A 131 -1.15 -7.81 20.07
CA LEU A 131 -1.46 -8.25 18.73
C LEU A 131 -0.21 -8.19 17.86
N LEU A 132 0.02 -9.25 17.10
CA LEU A 132 1.09 -9.32 16.10
C LEU A 132 0.48 -9.51 14.72
N VAL A 133 0.74 -8.59 13.80
CA VAL A 133 0.39 -8.74 12.40
C VAL A 133 1.51 -9.44 11.66
N THR A 134 1.18 -10.51 10.94
CA THR A 134 2.09 -11.21 10.05
C THR A 134 1.53 -11.22 8.63
N GLY A 135 2.38 -11.11 7.63
CA GLY A 135 2.00 -11.08 6.23
C GLY A 135 2.86 -11.97 5.34
N ALA A 136 2.25 -12.49 4.27
CA ALA A 136 2.95 -13.21 3.24
C ALA A 136 2.42 -12.80 1.86
N VAL A 137 3.30 -12.45 0.92
CA VAL A 137 2.90 -12.20 -0.46
C VAL A 137 2.66 -13.56 -1.13
N THR A 138 1.45 -13.75 -1.62
CA THR A 138 0.99 -14.98 -2.28
C THR A 138 0.89 -14.83 -3.79
N GLU A 139 0.62 -13.60 -4.27
CA GLU A 139 0.62 -13.29 -5.69
C GLU A 139 1.42 -12.02 -5.96
N TYR A 140 2.19 -12.04 -7.03
CA TYR A 140 2.97 -10.90 -7.49
C TYR A 140 3.02 -10.88 -9.01
N ASP A 141 2.47 -9.82 -9.59
CA ASP A 141 2.59 -9.47 -11.00
C ASP A 141 3.00 -7.99 -11.12
N PRO A 142 4.25 -7.70 -11.47
CA PRO A 142 4.75 -6.33 -11.61
C PRO A 142 4.18 -5.59 -12.82
N GLY A 143 3.36 -6.29 -13.61
CA GLY A 143 2.76 -5.75 -14.82
C GLY A 143 3.48 -6.25 -16.08
N SER A 144 2.81 -7.13 -16.80
CA SER A 144 3.13 -7.42 -18.19
C SER A 144 2.60 -6.30 -19.07
N SER A 145 3.41 -5.82 -20.01
CA SER A 145 2.93 -4.93 -21.07
C SER A 145 2.02 -5.75 -22.00
N GLY A 146 0.72 -5.72 -21.74
CA GLY A 146 -0.26 -6.27 -22.66
C GLY A 146 -0.31 -5.41 -23.92
N ILE A 147 0.45 -5.79 -24.95
CA ILE A 147 0.13 -5.34 -26.31
C ILE A 147 -1.18 -6.05 -26.64
N GLY A 148 -2.27 -5.29 -26.73
CA GLY A 148 -3.54 -5.81 -27.22
C GLY A 148 -3.31 -6.61 -28.48
N GLY A 149 -3.44 -7.94 -28.38
CA GLY A 149 -3.25 -8.85 -29.49
C GLY A 149 -4.32 -8.59 -30.56
N GLY A 150 -3.88 -8.47 -31.78
CA GLY A 150 -4.75 -8.52 -32.93
C GLY A 150 -4.38 -7.53 -34.01
N LEU A 151 -3.74 -8.08 -35.00
CA LEU A 151 -3.47 -7.61 -36.36
C LEU A 151 -1.99 -7.39 -36.64
N GLY A 152 -1.47 -8.33 -37.44
CA GLY A 152 -0.06 -8.47 -37.77
C GLY A 152 0.63 -7.22 -38.27
N GLY A 153 1.90 -7.10 -37.92
CA GLY A 153 2.86 -6.14 -38.50
C GLY A 153 2.65 -4.66 -38.23
N ALA A 154 1.47 -4.12 -38.45
CA ALA A 154 1.14 -2.70 -38.26
C ALA A 154 0.92 -2.32 -36.78
N GLY A 155 0.49 -3.25 -35.95
CA GLY A 155 0.24 -3.00 -34.50
C GLY A 155 1.49 -2.69 -33.68
N ARG A 156 2.65 -3.09 -34.17
CA ARG A 156 3.95 -2.84 -33.49
C ARG A 156 4.36 -1.38 -33.56
N VAL A 157 4.08 -0.71 -34.67
CA VAL A 157 4.43 0.71 -34.85
C VAL A 157 3.44 1.59 -34.10
N VAL A 158 2.14 1.24 -34.09
CA VAL A 158 1.10 1.99 -33.39
C VAL A 158 1.21 1.79 -31.87
N GLY A 159 1.53 0.58 -31.37
CA GLY A 159 1.73 0.29 -29.94
C GLY A 159 2.97 1.00 -29.35
N GLY A 160 4.00 1.21 -30.15
CA GLY A 160 5.19 1.97 -29.74
C GLY A 160 4.94 3.47 -29.60
N ILE A 161 3.95 4.00 -30.28
CA ILE A 161 3.60 5.44 -30.26
C ILE A 161 2.50 5.72 -29.23
N LEU A 162 1.59 4.77 -28.99
CA LEU A 162 0.43 4.97 -28.11
C LEU A 162 0.65 4.50 -26.67
N GLY A 163 1.84 3.96 -26.35
CA GLY A 163 2.17 3.47 -25.01
C GLY A 163 1.43 2.21 -24.59
N GLY A 164 2.08 1.36 -23.84
CA GLY A 164 1.50 0.15 -23.28
C GLY A 164 0.73 0.42 -21.99
N ILE A 165 -0.41 -0.23 -21.81
CA ILE A 165 -1.10 -0.30 -20.51
C ILE A 165 -0.39 -1.36 -19.67
N LYS A 166 0.21 -0.97 -18.52
CA LYS A 166 0.77 -1.89 -17.55
C LYS A 166 -0.20 -2.01 -16.39
N LYS A 167 -0.64 -3.22 -16.10
CA LYS A 167 -1.46 -3.52 -14.93
C LYS A 167 -0.64 -4.37 -13.97
N SER A 168 -0.41 -3.87 -12.78
CA SER A 168 0.24 -4.59 -11.69
C SER A 168 -0.78 -5.18 -10.74
N HIS A 169 -0.46 -6.32 -10.14
CA HIS A 169 -1.28 -6.97 -9.14
C HIS A 169 -0.40 -7.56 -8.04
N ILE A 170 -0.88 -7.45 -6.79
CA ILE A 170 -0.27 -8.10 -5.63
C ILE A 170 -1.38 -8.62 -4.71
N ALA A 171 -1.21 -9.83 -4.18
CA ALA A 171 -2.05 -10.38 -3.13
C ALA A 171 -1.20 -10.71 -1.91
N ILE A 172 -1.73 -10.39 -0.73
CA ILE A 172 -1.04 -10.54 0.55
C ILE A 172 -1.98 -11.23 1.53
N ASP A 173 -1.60 -12.40 2.02
CA ASP A 173 -2.25 -13.04 3.13
C ASP A 173 -1.80 -12.41 4.45
N LEU A 174 -2.76 -11.96 5.23
CA LEU A 174 -2.54 -11.31 6.52
C LEU A 174 -3.18 -12.11 7.65
N ARG A 175 -2.53 -12.14 8.80
CA ARG A 175 -3.04 -12.68 10.04
C ARG A 175 -2.75 -11.73 11.19
N VAL A 176 -3.72 -11.56 12.05
CA VAL A 176 -3.56 -10.91 13.35
C VAL A 176 -3.57 -11.99 14.41
N VAL A 177 -2.52 -12.07 15.19
CA VAL A 177 -2.28 -13.13 16.18
C VAL A 177 -2.25 -12.52 17.56
N ASP A 178 -2.98 -13.09 18.51
CA ASP A 178 -2.87 -12.78 19.93
C ASP A 178 -1.55 -13.37 20.44
N THR A 179 -0.64 -12.52 20.92
CA THR A 179 0.72 -12.92 21.30
C THR A 179 0.76 -13.79 22.56
N ARG A 180 -0.24 -13.67 23.42
CA ARG A 180 -0.33 -14.41 24.68
C ARG A 180 -0.77 -15.85 24.46
N THR A 181 -1.68 -16.07 23.50
CA THR A 181 -2.31 -17.38 23.26
C THR A 181 -1.92 -18.02 21.94
N SER A 182 -1.22 -17.29 21.07
CA SER A 182 -0.93 -17.67 19.69
C SER A 182 -2.19 -17.95 18.82
N ARG A 183 -3.35 -17.49 19.25
CA ARG A 183 -4.58 -17.63 18.48
C ARG A 183 -4.64 -16.60 17.38
N ILE A 184 -5.08 -17.03 16.19
CA ILE A 184 -5.41 -16.12 15.11
C ILE A 184 -6.72 -15.40 15.47
N VAL A 185 -6.64 -14.08 15.58
CA VAL A 185 -7.77 -13.21 15.89
C VAL A 185 -8.52 -12.84 14.61
N ALA A 186 -7.77 -12.60 13.54
CA ALA A 186 -8.30 -12.29 12.22
C ALA A 186 -7.35 -12.78 11.13
N ALA A 187 -7.89 -13.16 9.98
CA ALA A 187 -7.12 -13.52 8.80
C ALA A 187 -7.87 -13.09 7.54
N THR A 188 -7.12 -12.62 6.55
CA THR A 188 -7.65 -12.22 5.25
C THR A 188 -6.58 -12.25 4.18
N THR A 189 -6.99 -12.24 2.92
CA THR A 189 -6.16 -11.86 1.78
C THR A 189 -6.56 -10.46 1.34
N VAL A 190 -5.61 -9.57 1.24
CA VAL A 190 -5.78 -8.24 0.64
C VAL A 190 -5.11 -8.22 -0.72
N GLU A 191 -5.81 -7.66 -1.71
CA GLU A 191 -5.32 -7.54 -3.07
C GLU A 191 -5.21 -6.06 -3.43
N GLY A 192 -4.15 -5.71 -4.12
CA GLY A 192 -3.95 -4.39 -4.70
C GLY A 192 -3.69 -4.50 -6.19
N SER A 193 -4.31 -3.63 -6.96
CA SER A 193 -4.02 -3.51 -8.38
C SER A 193 -3.90 -2.05 -8.78
N ALA A 194 -2.95 -1.78 -9.68
CA ALA A 194 -2.75 -0.47 -10.24
C ALA A 194 -2.53 -0.59 -11.75
N THR A 195 -3.09 0.37 -12.47
CA THR A 195 -2.92 0.45 -13.93
C THR A 195 -2.10 1.70 -14.24
N ASP A 196 -1.08 1.56 -15.05
CA ASP A 196 -0.30 2.68 -15.56
C ASP A 196 -0.40 2.73 -17.09
N VAL A 197 -0.66 3.91 -17.60
CA VAL A 197 -0.75 4.18 -19.05
C VAL A 197 0.52 4.95 -19.41
N SER A 198 1.56 4.22 -19.76
CA SER A 198 2.81 4.82 -20.23
C SER A 198 2.70 5.10 -21.72
N GLY A 199 2.62 6.37 -22.11
CA GLY A 199 2.72 6.74 -23.51
C GLY A 199 2.10 8.05 -23.94
N LEU A 200 1.08 8.56 -23.30
CA LEU A 200 0.49 9.87 -23.69
C LEU A 200 1.13 11.06 -22.96
N GLY A 201 1.75 10.83 -21.80
CA GLY A 201 2.43 11.86 -21.01
C GLY A 201 3.90 12.09 -21.39
N GLY A 202 4.51 11.19 -22.16
CA GLY A 202 5.93 11.30 -22.55
C GLY A 202 6.25 12.37 -23.59
N LEU A 203 5.25 12.91 -24.27
CA LEU A 203 5.43 13.96 -25.28
C LEU A 203 5.35 15.38 -24.69
N ALA A 204 4.86 15.54 -23.45
CA ALA A 204 4.69 16.86 -22.83
C ALA A 204 5.69 17.17 -21.71
N GLY A 205 6.55 16.25 -21.32
CA GLY A 205 7.54 16.45 -20.26
C GLY A 205 8.88 15.81 -20.61
N GLY A 206 9.83 16.60 -21.11
CA GLY A 206 11.19 16.16 -21.36
C GLY A 206 11.85 15.67 -20.05
N SER A 207 12.04 14.39 -19.92
CA SER A 207 12.78 13.78 -18.81
C SER A 207 14.28 13.79 -19.14
N LEU A 208 14.98 14.79 -18.66
CA LEU A 208 16.41 14.72 -18.40
C LEU A 208 16.60 14.51 -16.88
N GLY A 209 16.72 13.27 -16.46
CA GLY A 209 16.92 12.93 -15.05
C GLY A 209 17.19 11.45 -14.87
N GLY A 210 18.42 11.03 -15.17
CA GLY A 210 18.86 9.66 -14.94
C GLY A 210 19.09 9.38 -13.44
N GLY A 211 18.75 8.19 -13.02
CA GLY A 211 19.30 7.49 -11.87
C GLY A 211 18.69 7.86 -10.53
N LEU A 212 18.12 6.96 -9.80
CA LEU A 212 17.58 6.95 -8.44
C LEU A 212 16.09 7.31 -8.25
N GLY A 213 15.41 7.99 -9.20
CA GLY A 213 13.97 8.27 -9.11
C GLY A 213 13.06 7.20 -9.70
N ALA A 214 13.60 6.15 -10.31
CA ALA A 214 12.82 5.17 -11.09
C ALA A 214 11.93 4.22 -10.26
N TRP A 215 12.11 4.15 -8.96
CA TRP A 215 11.37 3.25 -8.08
C TRP A 215 10.06 3.85 -7.56
N HIS A 216 9.97 5.17 -7.44
CA HIS A 216 8.82 5.85 -6.82
C HIS A 216 7.53 5.91 -7.66
N ASN A 217 7.56 5.48 -8.91
CA ASN A 217 6.40 5.54 -9.81
C ASN A 217 6.04 4.18 -10.45
N GLN A 218 6.51 3.07 -9.88
CA GLN A 218 6.15 1.76 -10.42
C GLN A 218 4.69 1.43 -10.08
N PRO A 219 3.90 0.90 -11.03
CA PRO A 219 2.51 0.50 -10.78
C PRO A 219 2.38 -0.48 -9.60
N ILE A 220 3.36 -1.35 -9.40
CA ILE A 220 3.37 -2.33 -8.32
C ILE A 220 3.47 -1.68 -6.93
N GLU A 221 4.20 -0.56 -6.79
CA GLU A 221 4.26 0.17 -5.53
C GLU A 221 2.90 0.79 -5.18
N LYS A 222 2.21 1.34 -6.16
CA LYS A 222 0.83 1.84 -5.99
C LYS A 222 -0.11 0.71 -5.58
N ALA A 223 -0.02 -0.45 -6.24
CA ALA A 223 -0.81 -1.64 -5.90
C ALA A 223 -0.54 -2.10 -4.46
N LEU A 224 0.73 -2.12 -4.05
CA LEU A 224 1.14 -2.47 -2.69
C LEU A 224 0.57 -1.50 -1.65
N ARG A 225 0.68 -0.18 -1.85
CA ARG A 225 0.12 0.83 -0.94
C ARG A 225 -1.38 0.68 -0.77
N ILE A 226 -2.09 0.36 -1.84
CA ILE A 226 -3.53 0.13 -1.84
C ILE A 226 -3.87 -1.14 -1.04
N ALA A 227 -3.16 -2.24 -1.26
CA ALA A 227 -3.33 -3.47 -0.51
C ALA A 227 -3.08 -3.27 0.99
N LEU A 228 -2.00 -2.58 1.36
CA LEU A 228 -1.69 -2.30 2.76
C LEU A 228 -2.68 -1.34 3.41
N GLY A 229 -3.24 -0.39 2.64
CA GLY A 229 -4.34 0.44 3.12
C GLY A 229 -5.57 -0.38 3.48
N ALA A 230 -6.02 -1.24 2.57
CA ALA A 230 -7.11 -2.17 2.82
C ALA A 230 -6.82 -3.12 4.00
N ALA A 231 -5.55 -3.46 4.23
CA ALA A 231 -5.13 -4.23 5.40
C ALA A 231 -5.41 -3.49 6.71
N VAL A 232 -5.12 -2.20 6.80
CA VAL A 232 -5.39 -1.39 8.01
C VAL A 232 -6.88 -1.37 8.32
N ASP A 233 -7.72 -1.12 7.32
CA ASP A 233 -9.17 -1.09 7.49
C ASP A 233 -9.71 -2.45 7.96
N PHE A 234 -9.22 -3.53 7.36
CA PHE A 234 -9.55 -4.87 7.79
C PHE A 234 -9.14 -5.12 9.24
N ILE A 235 -7.89 -4.83 9.61
CA ILE A 235 -7.37 -5.02 10.97
C ILE A 235 -8.20 -4.22 11.96
N ALA A 236 -8.52 -2.96 11.65
CA ALA A 236 -9.34 -2.09 12.51
C ALA A 236 -10.76 -2.65 12.70
N SER A 237 -11.38 -3.15 11.64
CA SER A 237 -12.75 -3.70 11.68
C SER A 237 -12.85 -5.04 12.39
N LYS A 238 -11.77 -5.84 12.41
CA LYS A 238 -11.76 -7.21 12.96
C LYS A 238 -11.06 -7.34 14.29
N THR A 239 -10.35 -6.31 14.76
CA THR A 239 -9.77 -6.32 16.10
C THR A 239 -10.89 -6.29 17.15
N PRO A 240 -11.03 -7.33 18.00
CA PRO A 240 -12.06 -7.37 19.02
C PRO A 240 -11.95 -6.23 20.04
N ALA A 241 -13.08 -5.70 20.49
CA ALA A 241 -13.17 -4.58 21.42
C ALA A 241 -12.34 -4.77 22.70
N LYS A 242 -12.14 -6.01 23.16
CA LYS A 242 -11.36 -6.32 24.36
C LYS A 242 -9.88 -5.90 24.31
N TYR A 243 -9.32 -5.67 23.12
CA TYR A 243 -7.94 -5.20 22.95
C TYR A 243 -7.82 -3.68 23.02
N TYR A 244 -8.94 -2.95 22.86
CA TYR A 244 -8.96 -1.49 22.93
C TYR A 244 -9.17 -1.04 24.38
N HIS A 245 -8.12 -1.04 25.19
CA HIS A 245 -8.22 -0.70 26.61
C HIS A 245 -7.09 0.21 27.12
N TYR A 246 -6.19 0.65 26.23
CA TYR A 246 -5.14 1.61 26.58
C TYR A 246 -5.59 3.03 26.25
N THR A 247 -5.53 3.90 27.25
CA THR A 247 -5.63 5.36 27.08
C THR A 247 -4.22 5.94 26.97
N ASN A 248 -4.04 6.94 26.12
CA ASN A 248 -2.75 7.65 26.01
C ASN A 248 -2.44 8.38 27.31
#